data_6710e87b5cd7ff7d04aaf76692673322
#
_entry.id   6710e87b5cd7ff7d04aaf76692673322
#
_cell.length_a   1.000
_cell.length_b   1.000
_cell.length_c   1.000
_cell.angle_alpha   90.00
_cell.angle_beta   90.00
_cell.angle_gamma   90.00
#
_symmetry.space_group_name_H-M   'P 1'
#
loop_
_entity.id
_entity.type
_entity.pdbx_description
1 polymer ?
#
loop_
_entity_poly.entity_id
_entity_poly.type
_entity_poly.pdbx_seq_one_letter_code
_entity_poly.pdbx_strand_id
1 'polypeptide(L)'
;MKSLLKMVKMYYDKDANWEMLNGKTIAIIGYGSQGHAHALNLKESGAKVIVGLYEGSKSWAKAEAAGLTVMTAADAAKAADVVMMLIPDEKQAATYKKDIAPNLKAGAALAFAHGFNIHFGQIVPPADIDVFMVAPKGPGHLVRRVFTEGAGVPCLVAVHQDASGKAYDIALAYAKGIGGTRAGVLDTTFREETETDLFGEQAVLCGGVTALITAGYETLVEAGYKPESAYFECMHEMKLIVDLFYQGGLELMRYSVSDTAEYGDYQIGKRIITDETKKEMKKVLTEIQDGTFAKNWLLENQVGRPNFNATRRMESEHPIEKVGKELRGMMSWRSEEHTSELQ
;
A
#
# COMPACT_ATOMS: atom_id res chain seq x y z
N MET A 1 17.57 -11.04 -30.79
CA MET A 1 18.37 -10.75 -29.58
C MET A 1 17.58 -11.24 -28.38
N LYS A 2 17.88 -12.43 -27.84
CA LYS A 2 17.29 -12.89 -26.58
C LYS A 2 17.95 -12.10 -25.46
N SER A 3 17.26 -11.10 -24.94
CA SER A 3 17.61 -10.48 -23.66
C SER A 3 17.55 -11.60 -22.61
N LEU A 4 18.70 -11.98 -22.08
CA LEU A 4 18.77 -12.74 -20.84
C LEU A 4 18.12 -11.85 -19.76
N LEU A 5 16.85 -12.06 -19.50
CA LEU A 5 16.21 -11.56 -18.29
C LEU A 5 17.04 -12.12 -17.12
N LYS A 6 17.87 -11.25 -16.54
CA LYS A 6 18.60 -11.58 -15.32
C LYS A 6 17.53 -11.94 -14.31
N MET A 7 17.44 -13.21 -13.92
CA MET A 7 16.46 -13.61 -12.91
C MET A 7 16.71 -12.79 -11.66
N VAL A 8 15.71 -12.01 -11.27
CA VAL A 8 15.77 -11.19 -10.06
C VAL A 8 15.86 -12.13 -8.87
N LYS A 9 16.81 -11.90 -7.98
CA LYS A 9 16.97 -12.71 -6.77
C LYS A 9 15.80 -12.50 -5.84
N MET A 10 15.12 -13.58 -5.49
CA MET A 10 14.08 -13.62 -4.47
C MET A 10 14.66 -14.14 -3.16
N TYR A 11 14.29 -13.50 -2.06
CA TYR A 11 14.67 -13.91 -0.70
C TYR A 11 13.47 -14.54 -0.01
N TYR A 12 13.71 -15.65 0.68
CA TYR A 12 12.70 -16.42 1.40
C TYR A 12 13.10 -16.59 2.88
N ASP A 13 12.31 -17.30 3.65
CA ASP A 13 12.53 -17.52 5.09
C ASP A 13 13.97 -17.94 5.47
N LYS A 14 14.59 -18.78 4.66
CA LYS A 14 15.97 -19.26 4.87
C LYS A 14 17.03 -18.17 4.69
N ASP A 15 16.71 -17.12 3.96
CA ASP A 15 17.65 -16.05 3.64
C ASP A 15 17.62 -14.91 4.69
N ALA A 16 16.61 -14.91 5.56
CA ALA A 16 16.42 -13.88 6.59
C ALA A 16 16.83 -14.42 7.98
N ASN A 17 17.76 -13.71 8.62
CA ASN A 17 18.24 -14.05 9.95
C ASN A 17 17.41 -13.32 11.02
N TRP A 18 16.54 -14.06 11.72
CA TRP A 18 15.69 -13.53 12.77
C TRP A 18 16.48 -12.95 13.96
N GLU A 19 17.70 -13.46 14.22
CA GLU A 19 18.57 -12.97 15.29
C GLU A 19 18.88 -11.47 15.20
N MET A 20 18.75 -10.87 14.01
CA MET A 20 18.92 -9.43 13.80
C MET A 20 17.92 -8.58 14.59
N LEU A 21 16.79 -9.15 15.00
CA LEU A 21 15.77 -8.48 15.82
C LEU A 21 15.79 -8.90 17.29
N ASN A 22 16.61 -9.87 17.68
CA ASN A 22 16.69 -10.31 19.07
C ASN A 22 17.15 -9.18 20.00
N GLY A 23 16.39 -9.00 21.08
CA GLY A 23 16.65 -7.95 22.07
C GLY A 23 16.32 -6.53 21.61
N LYS A 24 15.85 -6.35 20.36
CA LYS A 24 15.44 -5.05 19.84
C LYS A 24 13.97 -4.78 20.10
N THR A 25 13.65 -3.54 20.44
CA THR A 25 12.28 -3.04 20.53
C THR A 25 11.92 -2.35 19.22
N ILE A 26 10.80 -2.76 18.62
CA ILE A 26 10.27 -2.19 17.39
C ILE A 26 9.08 -1.30 17.75
N ALA A 27 9.16 -0.01 17.42
CA ALA A 27 8.04 0.91 17.51
C ALA A 27 7.33 1.00 16.16
N ILE A 28 6.03 0.77 16.17
CA ILE A 28 5.14 1.03 15.04
C ILE A 28 4.46 2.38 15.29
N ILE A 29 4.77 3.37 14.47
CA ILE A 29 4.17 4.71 14.56
C ILE A 29 2.94 4.75 13.66
N GLY A 30 1.76 4.75 14.29
CA GLY A 30 0.46 4.61 13.62
C GLY A 30 -0.14 3.23 13.80
N TYR A 31 -1.47 3.16 13.74
CA TYR A 31 -2.24 1.90 13.87
C TYR A 31 -3.41 1.88 12.90
N GLY A 32 -3.16 2.34 11.68
CA GLY A 32 -4.06 2.19 10.53
C GLY A 32 -3.94 0.80 9.89
N SER A 33 -4.31 0.68 8.63
CA SER A 33 -4.33 -0.59 7.90
C SER A 33 -2.97 -1.31 7.92
N GLN A 34 -1.89 -0.64 7.57
CA GLN A 34 -0.54 -1.23 7.64
C GLN A 34 -0.06 -1.36 9.08
N GLY A 35 -0.27 -0.33 9.90
CA GLY A 35 0.24 -0.31 11.27
C GLY A 35 -0.25 -1.46 12.13
N HIS A 36 -1.54 -1.78 12.09
CA HIS A 36 -2.09 -2.90 12.83
C HIS A 36 -1.54 -4.24 12.33
N ALA A 37 -1.41 -4.41 11.01
CA ALA A 37 -0.90 -5.64 10.41
C ALA A 37 0.57 -5.88 10.80
N HIS A 38 1.43 -4.88 10.63
CA HIS A 38 2.84 -4.98 11.02
C HIS A 38 3.00 -5.26 12.52
N ALA A 39 2.29 -4.51 13.38
CA ALA A 39 2.39 -4.67 14.83
C ALA A 39 1.99 -6.07 15.29
N LEU A 40 0.86 -6.58 14.83
CA LEU A 40 0.37 -7.91 15.22
C LEU A 40 1.22 -9.04 14.63
N ASN A 41 1.58 -8.96 13.36
CA ASN A 41 2.40 -9.98 12.70
C ASN A 41 3.78 -10.09 13.35
N LEU A 42 4.44 -8.96 13.63
CA LEU A 42 5.72 -8.93 14.34
C LEU A 42 5.60 -9.50 15.75
N LYS A 43 4.57 -9.11 16.50
CA LYS A 43 4.32 -9.63 17.85
C LYS A 43 4.14 -11.15 17.83
N GLU A 44 3.31 -11.67 16.94
CA GLU A 44 3.08 -13.12 16.81
C GLU A 44 4.32 -13.87 16.31
N SER A 45 5.21 -13.20 15.61
CA SER A 45 6.52 -13.74 15.20
C SER A 45 7.56 -13.71 16.33
N GLY A 46 7.24 -13.15 17.49
CA GLY A 46 8.11 -13.13 18.67
C GLY A 46 8.91 -11.85 18.85
N ALA A 47 8.66 -10.79 18.09
CA ALA A 47 9.30 -9.50 18.27
C ALA A 47 8.72 -8.73 19.46
N LYS A 48 9.55 -7.87 20.09
CA LYS A 48 9.07 -6.90 21.07
C LYS A 48 8.56 -5.67 20.36
N VAL A 49 7.24 -5.50 20.39
CA VAL A 49 6.54 -4.43 19.65
C VAL A 49 5.85 -3.46 20.60
N ILE A 50 6.02 -2.17 20.33
CA ILE A 50 5.27 -1.07 20.94
C ILE A 50 4.61 -0.25 19.83
N VAL A 51 3.51 0.42 20.15
CA VAL A 51 2.78 1.27 19.21
C VAL A 51 2.87 2.72 19.70
N GLY A 52 3.27 3.61 18.81
CA GLY A 52 3.32 5.05 19.05
C GLY A 52 2.14 5.75 18.37
N LEU A 53 1.35 6.50 19.14
CA LEU A 53 0.19 7.25 18.68
C LEU A 53 0.20 8.66 19.28
N TYR A 54 -0.62 9.56 18.75
CA TYR A 54 -0.87 10.84 19.41
C TYR A 54 -1.91 10.68 20.53
N GLU A 55 -1.83 11.52 21.56
CA GLU A 55 -2.83 11.53 22.62
C GLU A 55 -4.23 11.79 22.09
N GLY A 56 -5.19 10.97 22.52
CA GLY A 56 -6.58 11.07 22.03
C GLY A 56 -6.83 10.37 20.70
N SER A 57 -5.87 9.63 20.17
CA SER A 57 -6.06 8.81 18.97
C SER A 57 -7.19 7.79 19.16
N LYS A 58 -8.10 7.72 18.19
CA LYS A 58 -9.17 6.71 18.18
C LYS A 58 -8.65 5.27 18.12
N SER A 59 -7.42 5.08 17.64
CA SER A 59 -6.78 3.76 17.55
C SER A 59 -6.13 3.30 18.85
N TRP A 60 -6.02 4.17 19.85
CA TRP A 60 -5.34 3.86 21.12
C TRP A 60 -5.96 2.66 21.84
N ALA A 61 -7.25 2.76 22.14
CA ALA A 61 -7.97 1.67 22.80
C ALA A 61 -8.01 0.39 21.97
N LYS A 62 -8.10 0.50 20.62
CA LYS A 62 -8.09 -0.64 19.71
C LYS A 62 -6.76 -1.39 19.75
N ALA A 63 -5.64 -0.68 19.79
CA ALA A 63 -4.32 -1.29 19.89
C ALA A 63 -4.08 -1.94 21.27
N GLU A 64 -4.51 -1.30 22.36
CA GLU A 64 -4.45 -1.87 23.70
C GLU A 64 -5.31 -3.15 23.82
N ALA A 65 -6.53 -3.13 23.26
CA ALA A 65 -7.41 -4.30 23.23
C ALA A 65 -6.82 -5.48 22.44
N ALA A 66 -5.97 -5.21 21.45
CA ALA A 66 -5.21 -6.23 20.73
C ALA A 66 -3.97 -6.74 21.51
N GLY A 67 -3.78 -6.29 22.74
CA GLY A 67 -2.70 -6.72 23.62
C GLY A 67 -1.35 -6.06 23.31
N LEU A 68 -1.35 -4.89 22.67
CA LEU A 68 -0.15 -4.11 22.38
C LEU A 68 0.07 -3.05 23.45
N THR A 69 1.34 -2.76 23.74
CA THR A 69 1.73 -1.62 24.56
C THR A 69 1.67 -0.36 23.71
N VAL A 70 0.88 0.61 24.15
CA VAL A 70 0.67 1.88 23.42
C VAL A 70 1.22 3.04 24.25
N MET A 71 1.89 3.95 23.58
CA MET A 71 2.44 5.17 24.17
C MET A 71 2.45 6.30 23.13
N THR A 72 2.87 7.49 23.53
CA THR A 72 3.02 8.59 22.55
C THR A 72 4.10 8.25 21.52
N ALA A 73 4.01 8.84 20.33
CA ALA A 73 5.04 8.64 19.30
C ALA A 73 6.44 9.01 19.79
N ALA A 74 6.55 10.08 20.58
CA ALA A 74 7.81 10.51 21.18
C ALA A 74 8.39 9.47 22.15
N ASP A 75 7.57 8.94 23.06
CA ASP A 75 7.99 7.91 24.02
C ASP A 75 8.32 6.59 23.31
N ALA A 76 7.56 6.22 22.29
CA ALA A 76 7.84 5.03 21.49
C ALA A 76 9.18 5.15 20.76
N ALA A 77 9.48 6.29 20.14
CA ALA A 77 10.77 6.53 19.48
C ALA A 77 11.93 6.45 20.48
N LYS A 78 11.76 7.00 21.68
CA LYS A 78 12.77 6.97 22.74
C LYS A 78 13.06 5.54 23.24
N ALA A 79 12.04 4.70 23.26
CA ALA A 79 12.16 3.31 23.74
C ALA A 79 12.66 2.32 22.67
N ALA A 80 12.58 2.68 21.40
CA ALA A 80 12.77 1.75 20.30
C ALA A 80 14.19 1.71 19.73
N ASP A 81 14.57 0.56 19.22
CA ASP A 81 15.76 0.33 18.41
C ASP A 81 15.46 0.41 16.91
N VAL A 82 14.23 0.11 16.53
CA VAL A 82 13.69 0.26 15.17
C VAL A 82 12.38 1.04 15.25
N VAL A 83 12.28 2.12 14.49
CA VAL A 83 11.07 2.95 14.39
C VAL A 83 10.51 2.85 12.98
N MET A 84 9.35 2.22 12.86
CA MET A 84 8.63 2.07 11.57
C MET A 84 7.53 3.13 11.47
N MET A 85 7.64 3.99 10.46
CA MET A 85 6.70 5.07 10.19
C MET A 85 5.52 4.56 9.37
N LEU A 86 4.34 4.39 10.00
CA LEU A 86 3.12 3.87 9.38
C LEU A 86 1.90 4.78 9.60
N ILE A 87 2.14 6.08 9.65
CA ILE A 87 1.11 7.11 9.51
C ILE A 87 1.04 7.60 8.07
N PRO A 88 -0.04 8.30 7.65
CA PRO A 88 -0.14 8.84 6.29
C PRO A 88 1.08 9.66 5.87
N ASP A 89 1.48 9.52 4.60
CA ASP A 89 2.70 10.13 4.07
C ASP A 89 2.79 11.64 4.32
N GLU A 90 1.68 12.34 4.14
CA GLU A 90 1.60 13.79 4.31
C GLU A 90 1.75 14.27 5.76
N LYS A 91 1.65 13.36 6.73
CA LYS A 91 1.81 13.65 8.16
C LYS A 91 3.18 13.22 8.70
N GLN A 92 3.90 12.39 7.97
CA GLN A 92 5.15 11.80 8.47
C GLN A 92 6.23 12.84 8.75
N ALA A 93 6.44 13.80 7.85
CA ALA A 93 7.51 14.80 8.02
C ALA A 93 7.32 15.64 9.30
N ALA A 94 6.10 16.09 9.59
CA ALA A 94 5.80 16.86 10.79
C ALA A 94 5.97 16.01 12.06
N THR A 95 5.46 14.79 12.07
CA THR A 95 5.62 13.85 13.20
C THR A 95 7.08 13.49 13.41
N TYR A 96 7.83 13.22 12.35
CA TYR A 96 9.25 12.94 12.43
C TYR A 96 10.00 14.10 13.10
N LYS A 97 9.80 15.32 12.62
CA LYS A 97 10.48 16.52 13.14
C LYS A 97 10.15 16.78 14.60
N LYS A 98 8.87 16.62 14.98
CA LYS A 98 8.39 16.92 16.32
C LYS A 98 8.68 15.83 17.35
N ASP A 99 8.37 14.59 17.00
CA ASP A 99 8.29 13.50 17.99
C ASP A 99 9.38 12.43 17.81
N ILE A 100 9.84 12.18 16.59
CA ILE A 100 10.75 11.07 16.31
C ILE A 100 12.21 11.52 16.36
N ALA A 101 12.61 12.49 15.54
CA ALA A 101 14.01 12.93 15.43
C ALA A 101 14.64 13.33 16.78
N PRO A 102 13.95 14.09 17.67
CA PRO A 102 14.51 14.45 18.96
C PRO A 102 14.70 13.27 19.92
N ASN A 103 14.04 12.15 19.68
CA ASN A 103 13.95 11.00 20.58
C ASN A 103 14.61 9.72 20.05
N LEU A 104 15.13 9.72 18.83
CA LEU A 104 15.82 8.56 18.27
C LEU A 104 17.06 8.23 19.09
N LYS A 105 17.23 6.95 19.45
CA LYS A 105 18.46 6.46 20.06
C LYS A 105 19.62 6.54 19.07
N ALA A 106 20.82 6.75 19.57
CA ALA A 106 22.03 6.56 18.77
C ALA A 106 22.09 5.12 18.22
N GLY A 107 22.38 4.96 16.95
CA GLY A 107 22.41 3.67 16.27
C GLY A 107 21.05 3.01 16.05
N ALA A 108 19.94 3.71 16.26
CA ALA A 108 18.60 3.22 15.91
C ALA A 108 18.43 3.10 14.40
N ALA A 109 17.41 2.35 13.99
CA ALA A 109 16.97 2.28 12.59
C ALA A 109 15.63 3.01 12.41
N LEU A 110 15.54 3.80 11.36
CA LEU A 110 14.31 4.42 10.89
C LEU A 110 13.80 3.66 9.66
N ALA A 111 12.57 3.19 9.72
CA ALA A 111 12.00 2.33 8.69
C ALA A 111 10.70 2.90 8.11
N PHE A 112 10.43 2.53 6.87
CA PHE A 112 9.27 2.95 6.10
C PHE A 112 8.65 1.75 5.37
N ALA A 113 7.37 1.84 5.02
CA ALA A 113 6.69 0.90 4.13
C ALA A 113 6.43 1.47 2.73
N HIS A 114 6.75 2.73 2.52
CA HIS A 114 6.70 3.45 1.25
C HIS A 114 7.78 4.54 1.23
N GLY A 115 8.37 4.77 0.06
CA GLY A 115 9.56 5.60 -0.04
C GLY A 115 9.34 7.11 -0.17
N PHE A 116 8.10 7.60 -0.18
CA PHE A 116 7.73 8.99 -0.49
C PHE A 116 8.56 10.04 0.26
N ASN A 117 8.57 9.98 1.59
CA ASN A 117 9.19 11.03 2.41
C ASN A 117 10.72 11.06 2.31
N ILE A 118 11.36 9.94 2.10
CA ILE A 118 12.81 9.87 1.86
C ILE A 118 13.13 10.29 0.43
N HIS A 119 12.44 9.73 -0.55
CA HIS A 119 12.71 10.00 -1.97
C HIS A 119 12.53 11.47 -2.33
N PHE A 120 11.46 12.11 -1.83
CA PHE A 120 11.18 13.52 -2.08
C PHE A 120 11.80 14.47 -1.03
N GLY A 121 12.71 14.00 -0.20
CA GLY A 121 13.47 14.83 0.75
C GLY A 121 12.65 15.51 1.83
N GLN A 122 11.47 15.00 2.16
CA GLN A 122 10.61 15.52 3.23
C GLN A 122 11.12 15.12 4.62
N ILE A 123 11.81 13.99 4.70
CA ILE A 123 12.53 13.51 5.88
C ILE A 123 13.99 13.28 5.46
N VAL A 124 14.90 13.94 6.17
CA VAL A 124 16.34 13.80 5.99
C VAL A 124 16.92 13.30 7.30
N PRO A 125 17.13 11.98 7.45
CA PRO A 125 17.65 11.39 8.68
C PRO A 125 19.11 11.77 8.90
N PRO A 126 19.58 11.78 10.18
CA PRO A 126 21.00 11.94 10.48
C PRO A 126 21.80 10.74 9.93
N ALA A 127 23.07 10.96 9.60
CA ALA A 127 23.92 9.98 8.93
C ALA A 127 24.32 8.77 9.80
N ASP A 128 24.11 8.84 11.10
CA ASP A 128 24.50 7.86 12.10
C ASP A 128 23.43 6.81 12.43
N ILE A 129 22.32 6.79 11.66
CA ILE A 129 21.26 5.78 11.80
C ILE A 129 21.08 4.97 10.51
N ASP A 130 20.58 3.75 10.66
CA ASP A 130 20.11 2.97 9.52
C ASP A 130 18.77 3.51 9.00
N VAL A 131 18.59 3.51 7.69
CA VAL A 131 17.32 3.85 7.07
C VAL A 131 16.98 2.81 6.02
N PHE A 132 15.88 2.11 6.21
CA PHE A 132 15.42 1.08 5.29
C PHE A 132 13.92 1.11 5.05
N MET A 133 13.50 0.38 4.05
CA MET A 133 12.09 0.20 3.70
C MET A 133 11.75 -1.28 3.60
N VAL A 134 10.60 -1.64 4.13
CA VAL A 134 9.93 -2.92 3.88
C VAL A 134 8.51 -2.62 3.41
N ALA A 135 8.26 -2.78 2.12
CA ALA A 135 7.03 -2.42 1.46
C ALA A 135 6.23 -3.65 1.03
N PRO A 136 5.24 -4.11 1.83
CA PRO A 136 4.33 -5.16 1.40
C PRO A 136 3.53 -4.72 0.17
N LYS A 137 3.42 -5.59 -0.83
CA LYS A 137 2.65 -5.31 -2.04
C LYS A 137 1.22 -5.80 -1.91
N GLY A 138 0.49 -5.16 -1.01
CA GLY A 138 -0.93 -5.39 -0.73
C GLY A 138 -1.46 -4.50 0.40
N PRO A 139 -2.77 -4.30 0.46
CA PRO A 139 -3.41 -3.56 1.55
C PRO A 139 -3.13 -4.19 2.92
N GLY A 140 -3.04 -3.37 3.97
CA GLY A 140 -2.67 -3.84 5.31
C GLY A 140 -3.57 -4.94 5.87
N HIS A 141 -4.89 -4.87 5.65
CA HIS A 141 -5.81 -5.93 6.09
C HIS A 141 -5.53 -7.27 5.40
N LEU A 142 -5.05 -7.28 4.15
CA LEU A 142 -4.59 -8.49 3.46
C LEU A 142 -3.26 -8.99 4.00
N VAL A 143 -2.33 -8.08 4.30
CA VAL A 143 -1.05 -8.43 4.97
C VAL A 143 -1.34 -9.18 6.28
N ARG A 144 -2.32 -8.72 7.05
CA ARG A 144 -2.75 -9.39 8.29
C ARG A 144 -3.44 -10.72 8.04
N ARG A 145 -4.46 -10.74 7.20
CA ARG A 145 -5.26 -11.95 6.93
C ARG A 145 -4.41 -13.08 6.39
N VAL A 146 -3.65 -12.82 5.35
CA VAL A 146 -2.80 -13.82 4.69
C VAL A 146 -1.75 -14.37 5.66
N PHE A 147 -1.23 -13.54 6.55
CA PHE A 147 -0.32 -13.98 7.62
C PHE A 147 -0.99 -14.97 8.56
N THR A 148 -2.22 -14.69 9.01
CA THR A 148 -2.97 -15.59 9.91
C THR A 148 -3.33 -16.93 9.26
N GLU A 149 -3.41 -16.97 7.94
CA GLU A 149 -3.62 -18.17 7.14
C GLU A 149 -2.32 -18.98 6.91
N GLY A 150 -1.19 -18.53 7.46
CA GLY A 150 0.11 -19.20 7.32
C GLY A 150 0.87 -18.85 6.04
N ALA A 151 0.32 -17.98 5.20
CA ALA A 151 0.96 -17.47 3.99
C ALA A 151 1.57 -16.05 4.23
N GLY A 152 1.90 -15.32 3.19
CA GLY A 152 2.47 -13.99 3.27
C GLY A 152 2.18 -13.16 2.03
N VAL A 153 2.25 -11.84 2.17
CA VAL A 153 2.22 -10.90 1.06
C VAL A 153 3.67 -10.58 0.66
N PRO A 154 4.02 -10.64 -0.63
CA PRO A 154 5.37 -10.30 -1.08
C PRO A 154 5.76 -8.89 -0.67
N CYS A 155 7.03 -8.69 -0.33
CA CYS A 155 7.57 -7.40 0.06
C CYS A 155 8.70 -6.95 -0.87
N LEU A 156 8.85 -5.64 -1.00
CA LEU A 156 10.05 -5.01 -1.52
C LEU A 156 10.89 -4.49 -0.36
N VAL A 157 12.20 -4.65 -0.44
CA VAL A 157 13.16 -4.17 0.57
C VAL A 157 14.17 -3.25 -0.08
N ALA A 158 14.44 -2.11 0.56
CA ALA A 158 15.46 -1.16 0.14
C ALA A 158 16.21 -0.60 1.34
N VAL A 159 17.49 -0.28 1.16
CA VAL A 159 18.32 0.42 2.15
C VAL A 159 18.69 1.79 1.58
N HIS A 160 18.39 2.84 2.34
CA HIS A 160 18.78 4.21 2.02
C HIS A 160 20.09 4.60 2.71
N GLN A 161 20.23 4.25 4.00
CA GLN A 161 21.45 4.44 4.81
C GLN A 161 21.78 3.17 5.58
N ASP A 162 23.04 2.81 5.61
CA ASP A 162 23.56 1.65 6.33
C ASP A 162 24.70 2.05 7.27
N ALA A 163 24.35 2.76 8.33
CA ALA A 163 25.31 3.24 9.32
C ALA A 163 25.93 2.10 10.12
N SER A 164 25.17 1.04 10.40
CA SER A 164 25.61 -0.12 11.19
C SER A 164 26.34 -1.19 10.35
N GLY A 165 26.21 -1.16 9.03
CA GLY A 165 26.60 -2.26 8.14
C GLY A 165 25.66 -3.47 8.18
N LYS A 166 24.48 -3.34 8.82
CA LYS A 166 23.49 -4.41 9.02
C LYS A 166 22.07 -4.04 8.61
N ALA A 167 21.86 -2.87 8.02
CA ALA A 167 20.53 -2.35 7.70
C ALA A 167 19.75 -3.34 6.83
N TYR A 168 20.40 -3.94 5.84
CA TYR A 168 19.77 -4.92 4.95
C TYR A 168 19.30 -6.18 5.68
N ASP A 169 20.15 -6.73 6.55
CA ASP A 169 19.82 -7.93 7.32
C ASP A 169 18.68 -7.66 8.33
N ILE A 170 18.65 -6.48 8.92
CA ILE A 170 17.56 -6.04 9.79
C ILE A 170 16.26 -5.89 8.98
N ALA A 171 16.32 -5.33 7.80
CA ALA A 171 15.16 -5.18 6.90
C ALA A 171 14.59 -6.54 6.48
N LEU A 172 15.44 -7.51 6.13
CA LEU A 172 15.01 -8.88 5.80
C LEU A 172 14.38 -9.58 7.01
N ALA A 173 14.96 -9.43 8.20
CA ALA A 173 14.39 -9.98 9.44
C ALA A 173 13.02 -9.37 9.74
N TYR A 174 12.87 -8.06 9.53
CA TYR A 174 11.58 -7.38 9.65
C TYR A 174 10.56 -7.94 8.64
N ALA A 175 10.95 -8.07 7.36
CA ALA A 175 10.11 -8.66 6.32
C ALA A 175 9.65 -10.08 6.69
N LYS A 176 10.53 -10.88 7.27
CA LYS A 176 10.20 -12.21 7.82
C LYS A 176 9.15 -12.11 8.94
N GLY A 177 9.32 -11.17 9.86
CA GLY A 177 8.41 -10.96 10.98
C GLY A 177 6.99 -10.61 10.57
N ILE A 178 6.82 -9.92 9.43
CA ILE A 178 5.49 -9.61 8.90
C ILE A 178 4.96 -10.66 7.89
N GLY A 179 5.72 -11.72 7.62
CA GLY A 179 5.34 -12.83 6.75
C GLY A 179 5.76 -12.68 5.28
N GLY A 180 6.45 -11.61 4.91
CA GLY A 180 6.84 -11.32 3.53
C GLY A 180 7.75 -12.38 2.91
N THR A 181 8.67 -12.95 3.68
CA THR A 181 9.59 -14.00 3.22
C THR A 181 8.92 -15.33 2.94
N ARG A 182 7.69 -15.56 3.38
CA ARG A 182 6.89 -16.74 3.02
C ARG A 182 6.47 -16.71 1.55
N ALA A 183 6.19 -15.50 1.03
CA ALA A 183 5.82 -15.28 -0.37
C ALA A 183 7.01 -14.93 -1.26
N GLY A 184 7.99 -14.22 -0.70
CA GLY A 184 9.19 -13.76 -1.36
C GLY A 184 9.43 -12.27 -1.21
N VAL A 185 10.69 -11.89 -1.11
CA VAL A 185 11.16 -10.52 -0.96
C VAL A 185 12.09 -10.18 -2.11
N LEU A 186 11.89 -9.01 -2.70
CA LEU A 186 12.71 -8.46 -3.78
C LEU A 186 13.45 -7.22 -3.32
N ASP A 187 14.68 -7.06 -3.82
CA ASP A 187 15.43 -5.81 -3.66
C ASP A 187 14.86 -4.72 -4.55
N THR A 188 14.84 -3.51 -4.01
CA THR A 188 14.52 -2.30 -4.75
C THR A 188 15.32 -1.11 -4.22
N THR A 189 14.98 0.08 -4.66
CA THR A 189 15.46 1.35 -4.13
C THR A 189 14.28 2.20 -3.66
N PHE A 190 14.52 3.17 -2.79
CA PHE A 190 13.48 4.15 -2.42
C PHE A 190 12.91 4.87 -3.63
N ARG A 191 13.75 5.19 -4.60
CA ARG A 191 13.32 5.80 -5.86
C ARG A 191 12.39 4.88 -6.65
N GLU A 192 12.83 3.66 -6.95
CA GLU A 192 12.07 2.72 -7.78
C GLU A 192 10.73 2.38 -7.15
N GLU A 193 10.73 2.04 -5.85
CA GLU A 193 9.49 1.74 -5.14
C GLU A 193 8.53 2.93 -5.16
N THR A 194 9.00 4.12 -4.81
CA THR A 194 8.15 5.33 -4.78
C THR A 194 7.55 5.66 -6.14
N GLU A 195 8.37 5.69 -7.18
CA GLU A 195 7.93 6.07 -8.52
C GLU A 195 6.98 5.02 -9.12
N THR A 196 7.28 3.73 -8.95
CA THR A 196 6.43 2.66 -9.49
C THR A 196 5.13 2.47 -8.73
N ASP A 197 5.15 2.62 -7.41
CA ASP A 197 3.95 2.55 -6.57
C ASP A 197 2.98 3.70 -6.88
N LEU A 198 3.46 4.93 -6.88
CA LEU A 198 2.66 6.10 -7.25
C LEU A 198 2.10 6.00 -8.68
N PHE A 199 2.91 5.55 -9.63
CA PHE A 199 2.45 5.35 -11.01
C PHE A 199 1.38 4.26 -11.09
N GLY A 200 1.61 3.11 -10.45
CA GLY A 200 0.69 1.98 -10.48
C GLY A 200 -0.68 2.33 -9.92
N GLU A 201 -0.74 3.01 -8.78
CA GLU A 201 -2.01 3.41 -8.17
C GLU A 201 -2.73 4.51 -8.96
N GLN A 202 -2.01 5.47 -9.54
CA GLN A 202 -2.60 6.56 -10.30
C GLN A 202 -3.08 6.11 -11.69
N ALA A 203 -2.21 5.45 -12.44
CA ALA A 203 -2.48 5.14 -13.84
C ALA A 203 -3.32 3.87 -14.04
N VAL A 204 -3.26 2.90 -13.11
CA VAL A 204 -3.85 1.57 -13.31
C VAL A 204 -4.78 1.17 -12.16
N LEU A 205 -4.23 0.96 -10.95
CA LEU A 205 -4.92 0.22 -9.88
C LEU A 205 -6.06 0.98 -9.22
N CYS A 206 -5.96 2.29 -9.11
CA CYS A 206 -6.99 3.13 -8.52
C CYS A 206 -7.56 4.11 -9.57
N GLY A 207 -6.76 5.04 -10.05
CA GLY A 207 -7.24 6.07 -10.96
C GLY A 207 -7.72 5.52 -12.31
N GLY A 208 -6.89 4.76 -12.99
CA GLY A 208 -7.20 4.21 -14.31
C GLY A 208 -8.42 3.28 -14.30
N VAL A 209 -8.44 2.29 -13.41
CA VAL A 209 -9.54 1.32 -13.34
C VAL A 209 -10.86 1.97 -12.90
N THR A 210 -10.82 2.92 -11.96
CA THR A 210 -12.03 3.63 -11.51
C THR A 210 -12.64 4.45 -12.64
N ALA A 211 -11.82 5.19 -13.38
CA ALA A 211 -12.27 5.96 -14.54
C ALA A 211 -12.85 5.06 -15.64
N LEU A 212 -12.22 3.90 -15.90
CA LEU A 212 -12.72 2.92 -16.89
C LEU A 212 -14.09 2.36 -16.49
N ILE A 213 -14.24 1.95 -15.24
CA ILE A 213 -15.51 1.41 -14.71
C ILE A 213 -16.62 2.46 -14.80
N THR A 214 -16.35 3.67 -14.35
CA THR A 214 -17.31 4.78 -14.37
C THR A 214 -17.76 5.11 -15.77
N ALA A 215 -16.82 5.26 -16.71
CA ALA A 215 -17.14 5.52 -18.12
C ALA A 215 -17.99 4.40 -18.75
N GLY A 216 -17.69 3.15 -18.47
CA GLY A 216 -18.47 2.00 -18.95
C GLY A 216 -19.90 2.00 -18.38
N TYR A 217 -20.02 2.21 -17.07
CA TYR A 217 -21.31 2.32 -16.39
C TYR A 217 -22.17 3.45 -16.98
N GLU A 218 -21.63 4.65 -17.06
CA GLU A 218 -22.32 5.83 -17.61
C GLU A 218 -22.77 5.59 -19.07
N THR A 219 -21.90 5.02 -19.89
CA THR A 219 -22.22 4.72 -21.30
C THR A 219 -23.46 3.82 -21.44
N LEU A 220 -23.56 2.79 -20.60
CA LEU A 220 -24.69 1.88 -20.62
C LEU A 220 -25.96 2.55 -20.09
N VAL A 221 -25.88 3.29 -19.01
CA VAL A 221 -27.04 3.99 -18.42
C VAL A 221 -27.57 5.07 -19.37
N GLU A 222 -26.71 5.86 -19.99
CA GLU A 222 -27.07 6.88 -20.98
C GLU A 222 -27.74 6.27 -22.21
N ALA A 223 -27.38 5.05 -22.56
CA ALA A 223 -28.05 4.29 -23.65
C ALA A 223 -29.40 3.70 -23.23
N GLY A 224 -29.86 3.90 -21.98
CA GLY A 224 -31.16 3.46 -21.48
C GLY A 224 -31.17 2.06 -20.86
N TYR A 225 -30.01 1.45 -20.64
CA TYR A 225 -29.93 0.18 -19.90
C TYR A 225 -30.13 0.40 -18.40
N LYS A 226 -30.57 -0.67 -17.72
CA LYS A 226 -30.79 -0.63 -16.26
C LYS A 226 -29.48 -0.36 -15.52
N PRO A 227 -29.46 0.56 -14.56
CA PRO A 227 -28.26 0.84 -13.74
C PRO A 227 -27.70 -0.40 -13.04
N GLU A 228 -28.58 -1.32 -12.61
CA GLU A 228 -28.19 -2.58 -11.97
C GLU A 228 -27.42 -3.48 -12.93
N SER A 229 -27.87 -3.60 -14.18
CA SER A 229 -27.17 -4.36 -15.21
C SER A 229 -25.80 -3.73 -15.54
N ALA A 230 -25.75 -2.40 -15.68
CA ALA A 230 -24.52 -1.67 -15.90
C ALA A 230 -23.51 -1.85 -14.75
N TYR A 231 -24.00 -1.87 -13.52
CA TYR A 231 -23.17 -2.12 -12.33
C TYR A 231 -22.58 -3.54 -12.34
N PHE A 232 -23.39 -4.56 -12.61
CA PHE A 232 -22.88 -5.94 -12.66
C PHE A 232 -21.83 -6.12 -13.74
N GLU A 233 -22.06 -5.62 -14.93
CA GLU A 233 -21.17 -5.78 -16.08
C GLU A 233 -19.87 -4.99 -15.97
N CYS A 234 -19.91 -3.75 -15.42
CA CYS A 234 -18.75 -2.86 -15.42
C CYS A 234 -17.98 -2.85 -14.10
N MET A 235 -18.60 -3.22 -12.97
CA MET A 235 -17.96 -3.13 -11.67
C MET A 235 -17.95 -4.46 -10.92
N HIS A 236 -19.09 -5.08 -10.68
CA HIS A 236 -19.15 -6.27 -9.84
C HIS A 236 -18.31 -7.43 -10.37
N GLU A 237 -18.44 -7.72 -11.65
CA GLU A 237 -17.75 -8.84 -12.29
C GLU A 237 -16.23 -8.61 -12.45
N MET A 238 -15.78 -7.35 -12.35
CA MET A 238 -14.36 -7.01 -12.44
C MET A 238 -13.50 -7.84 -11.46
N LYS A 239 -13.99 -8.07 -10.25
CA LYS A 239 -13.27 -8.88 -9.25
C LYS A 239 -12.96 -10.29 -9.78
N LEU A 240 -13.94 -10.93 -10.41
CA LEU A 240 -13.77 -12.31 -10.90
C LEU A 240 -12.75 -12.37 -12.04
N ILE A 241 -12.69 -11.35 -12.88
CA ILE A 241 -11.67 -11.22 -13.92
C ILE A 241 -10.30 -10.95 -13.32
N VAL A 242 -10.22 -10.06 -12.33
CA VAL A 242 -8.96 -9.76 -11.63
C VAL A 242 -8.42 -10.99 -10.87
N ASP A 243 -9.29 -11.81 -10.30
CA ASP A 243 -8.89 -13.08 -9.67
C ASP A 243 -8.18 -14.01 -10.68
N LEU A 244 -8.64 -14.06 -11.93
CA LEU A 244 -7.98 -14.84 -12.99
C LEU A 244 -6.60 -14.27 -13.35
N PHE A 245 -6.47 -12.93 -13.42
CA PHE A 245 -5.15 -12.29 -13.60
C PHE A 245 -4.20 -12.64 -12.46
N TYR A 246 -4.69 -12.64 -11.24
CA TYR A 246 -3.90 -12.96 -10.06
C TYR A 246 -3.43 -14.42 -10.06
N GLN A 247 -4.27 -15.34 -10.48
CA GLN A 247 -3.99 -16.78 -10.50
C GLN A 247 -3.04 -17.20 -11.62
N GLY A 248 -3.15 -16.62 -12.80
CA GLY A 248 -2.40 -17.12 -13.96
C GLY A 248 -2.18 -16.08 -15.09
N GLY A 249 -2.26 -14.79 -14.74
CA GLY A 249 -1.97 -13.72 -15.70
C GLY A 249 -3.03 -13.54 -16.78
N LEU A 250 -2.69 -12.77 -17.79
CA LEU A 250 -3.58 -12.48 -18.91
C LEU A 250 -3.96 -13.73 -19.71
N GLU A 251 -3.06 -14.69 -19.77
CA GLU A 251 -3.27 -15.95 -20.50
C GLU A 251 -4.38 -16.78 -19.86
N LEU A 252 -4.35 -16.96 -18.52
CA LEU A 252 -5.39 -17.70 -17.81
C LEU A 252 -6.74 -17.01 -17.92
N MET A 253 -6.78 -15.68 -17.79
CA MET A 253 -8.02 -14.92 -17.97
C MET A 253 -8.63 -15.20 -19.35
N ARG A 254 -7.85 -15.07 -20.43
CA ARG A 254 -8.31 -15.31 -21.80
C ARG A 254 -8.74 -16.74 -22.03
N TYR A 255 -7.99 -17.69 -21.49
CA TYR A 255 -8.37 -19.12 -21.56
C TYR A 255 -9.69 -19.43 -20.82
N SER A 256 -10.00 -18.68 -19.76
CA SER A 256 -11.14 -18.95 -18.88
C SER A 256 -12.44 -18.30 -19.33
N VAL A 257 -12.37 -17.27 -20.16
CA VAL A 257 -13.56 -16.60 -20.72
C VAL A 257 -13.99 -17.24 -22.03
N SER A 258 -15.14 -16.84 -22.58
CA SER A 258 -15.59 -17.31 -23.89
C SER A 258 -14.73 -16.76 -25.02
N ASP A 259 -14.68 -17.48 -26.14
CA ASP A 259 -14.04 -17.00 -27.37
C ASP A 259 -14.59 -15.65 -27.82
N THR A 260 -15.87 -15.39 -27.57
CA THR A 260 -16.53 -14.10 -27.86
C THR A 260 -15.92 -12.98 -27.02
N ALA A 261 -15.70 -13.22 -25.73
CA ALA A 261 -15.10 -12.24 -24.83
C ALA A 261 -13.60 -12.01 -25.17
N GLU A 262 -12.87 -13.07 -25.45
CA GLU A 262 -11.46 -12.99 -25.87
C GLU A 262 -11.32 -12.22 -27.20
N TYR A 263 -12.18 -12.51 -28.18
CA TYR A 263 -12.21 -11.75 -29.43
C TYR A 263 -12.48 -10.26 -29.19
N GLY A 264 -13.47 -9.96 -28.34
CA GLY A 264 -13.78 -8.58 -27.94
C GLY A 264 -12.60 -7.86 -27.29
N ASP A 265 -11.88 -8.53 -26.38
CA ASP A 265 -10.65 -8.03 -25.76
C ASP A 265 -9.64 -7.56 -26.83
N TYR A 266 -9.32 -8.42 -27.78
CA TYR A 266 -8.35 -8.10 -28.84
C TYR A 266 -8.81 -6.97 -29.77
N GLN A 267 -10.09 -6.89 -30.07
CA GLN A 267 -10.63 -5.90 -31.01
C GLN A 267 -10.84 -4.53 -30.38
N ILE A 268 -11.25 -4.48 -29.12
CA ILE A 268 -11.73 -3.24 -28.48
C ILE A 268 -10.73 -2.65 -27.51
N GLY A 269 -9.96 -3.47 -26.79
CA GLY A 269 -9.06 -2.98 -25.76
C GLY A 269 -8.14 -1.84 -26.24
N LYS A 270 -7.54 -1.99 -27.42
CA LYS A 270 -6.63 -0.97 -28.01
C LYS A 270 -7.34 0.27 -28.55
N ARG A 271 -8.67 0.22 -28.72
CA ARG A 271 -9.49 1.38 -29.11
C ARG A 271 -9.81 2.25 -27.89
N ILE A 272 -9.85 1.66 -26.70
CA ILE A 272 -10.09 2.36 -25.44
C ILE A 272 -8.76 2.87 -24.87
N ILE A 273 -7.78 2.00 -24.75
CA ILE A 273 -6.43 2.38 -24.32
C ILE A 273 -5.54 2.56 -25.55
N THR A 274 -5.50 3.77 -26.02
CA THR A 274 -4.82 4.18 -27.26
C THR A 274 -3.38 4.61 -27.04
N ASP A 275 -2.67 4.91 -28.10
CA ASP A 275 -1.34 5.51 -28.04
C ASP A 275 -1.35 6.88 -27.33
N GLU A 276 -2.43 7.65 -27.44
CA GLU A 276 -2.60 8.92 -26.69
C GLU A 276 -2.73 8.67 -25.20
N THR A 277 -3.48 7.64 -24.79
CA THR A 277 -3.54 7.21 -23.38
C THR A 277 -2.14 6.87 -22.86
N LYS A 278 -1.35 6.14 -23.65
CA LYS A 278 0.04 5.79 -23.27
C LYS A 278 0.96 7.01 -23.20
N LYS A 279 0.76 8.01 -24.04
CA LYS A 279 1.49 9.29 -23.95
C LYS A 279 1.12 10.03 -22.66
N GLU A 280 -0.16 10.03 -22.27
CA GLU A 280 -0.58 10.62 -20.99
C GLU A 280 0.02 9.87 -19.80
N MET A 281 0.07 8.54 -19.80
CA MET A 281 0.76 7.75 -18.78
C MET A 281 2.24 8.15 -18.65
N LYS A 282 2.92 8.47 -19.75
CA LYS A 282 4.30 8.96 -19.70
C LYS A 282 4.41 10.32 -19.04
N LYS A 283 3.45 11.23 -19.26
CA LYS A 283 3.41 12.51 -18.55
C LYS A 283 3.19 12.32 -17.05
N VAL A 284 2.22 11.47 -16.69
CA VAL A 284 1.98 11.11 -15.28
C VAL A 284 3.25 10.61 -14.62
N LEU A 285 3.97 9.71 -15.27
CA LEU A 285 5.26 9.22 -14.75
C LEU A 285 6.28 10.35 -14.61
N THR A 286 6.38 11.25 -15.57
CA THR A 286 7.29 12.40 -15.51
C THR A 286 6.94 13.33 -14.34
N GLU A 287 5.66 13.60 -14.11
CA GLU A 287 5.17 14.43 -12.99
C GLU A 287 5.45 13.78 -11.63
N ILE A 288 5.48 12.45 -11.55
CA ILE A 288 5.92 11.72 -10.37
C ILE A 288 7.43 11.88 -10.19
N GLN A 289 8.22 11.66 -11.24
CA GLN A 289 9.68 11.68 -11.21
C GLN A 289 10.25 13.06 -10.89
N ASP A 290 9.67 14.13 -11.41
CA ASP A 290 10.13 15.51 -11.23
C ASP A 290 9.61 16.18 -9.93
N GLY A 291 8.80 15.46 -9.14
CA GLY A 291 8.25 15.97 -7.87
C GLY A 291 6.98 16.82 -8.00
N THR A 292 6.46 17.01 -9.21
CA THR A 292 5.23 17.81 -9.42
C THR A 292 4.06 17.23 -8.66
N PHE A 293 3.82 15.93 -8.75
CA PHE A 293 2.76 15.27 -7.98
C PHE A 293 2.96 15.42 -6.46
N ALA A 294 4.15 15.14 -5.96
CA ALA A 294 4.46 15.24 -4.53
C ALA A 294 4.23 16.67 -4.01
N LYS A 295 4.72 17.67 -4.75
CA LYS A 295 4.48 19.09 -4.40
C LYS A 295 2.99 19.41 -4.33
N ASN A 296 2.22 19.03 -5.34
CA ASN A 296 0.79 19.33 -5.40
C ASN A 296 0.04 18.67 -4.23
N TRP A 297 0.34 17.41 -3.92
CA TRP A 297 -0.27 16.70 -2.80
C TRP A 297 0.07 17.33 -1.44
N LEU A 298 1.33 17.67 -1.22
CA LEU A 298 1.76 18.31 0.01
C LEU A 298 1.12 19.70 0.19
N LEU A 299 1.05 20.50 -0.87
CA LEU A 299 0.39 21.81 -0.83
C LEU A 299 -1.12 21.70 -0.57
N GLU A 300 -1.80 20.73 -1.20
CA GLU A 300 -3.22 20.44 -0.95
C GLU A 300 -3.46 20.13 0.54
N ASN A 301 -2.58 19.36 1.16
CA ASN A 301 -2.66 19.06 2.59
C ASN A 301 -2.39 20.31 3.46
N GLN A 302 -1.42 21.13 3.10
CA GLN A 302 -1.08 22.34 3.86
C GLN A 302 -2.24 23.34 3.92
N VAL A 303 -3.06 23.43 2.88
CA VAL A 303 -4.23 24.31 2.83
C VAL A 303 -5.53 23.65 3.32
N GLY A 304 -5.46 22.47 3.92
CA GLY A 304 -6.61 21.79 4.54
C GLY A 304 -7.46 20.96 3.59
N ARG A 305 -6.91 20.53 2.44
CA ARG A 305 -7.53 19.57 1.50
C ARG A 305 -8.85 20.06 0.86
N PRO A 306 -8.99 21.30 0.44
CA PRO A 306 -10.26 21.81 -0.09
C PRO A 306 -10.70 21.08 -1.35
N ASN A 307 -9.80 20.87 -2.31
CA ASN A 307 -10.08 20.15 -3.57
C ASN A 307 -10.32 18.67 -3.32
N PHE A 308 -9.46 18.02 -2.55
CA PHE A 308 -9.58 16.62 -2.21
C PHE A 308 -10.92 16.29 -1.52
N ASN A 309 -11.33 17.10 -0.53
CA ASN A 309 -12.59 16.90 0.19
C ASN A 309 -13.82 17.16 -0.69
N ALA A 310 -13.77 18.18 -1.56
CA ALA A 310 -14.84 18.46 -2.50
C ALA A 310 -15.01 17.33 -3.52
N THR A 311 -13.92 16.85 -4.10
CA THR A 311 -13.94 15.73 -5.05
C THR A 311 -14.45 14.44 -4.39
N ARG A 312 -13.94 14.12 -3.20
CA ARG A 312 -14.42 12.95 -2.43
C ARG A 312 -15.92 12.97 -2.22
N ARG A 313 -16.50 14.13 -1.89
CA ARG A 313 -17.95 14.27 -1.72
C ARG A 313 -18.68 14.04 -3.05
N MET A 314 -18.26 14.70 -4.13
CA MET A 314 -18.89 14.56 -5.44
C MET A 314 -18.85 13.09 -5.94
N GLU A 315 -17.71 12.43 -5.82
CA GLU A 315 -17.57 11.02 -6.23
C GLU A 315 -18.43 10.08 -5.38
N SER A 316 -18.57 10.35 -4.07
CA SER A 316 -19.43 9.54 -3.19
C SER A 316 -20.93 9.67 -3.51
N GLU A 317 -21.34 10.72 -4.18
CA GLU A 317 -22.72 10.98 -4.61
C GLU A 317 -23.01 10.42 -6.01
N HIS A 318 -22.02 9.85 -6.71
CA HIS A 318 -22.21 9.28 -8.05
C HIS A 318 -23.25 8.14 -8.03
N PRO A 319 -24.16 8.05 -9.02
CA PRO A 319 -25.22 7.03 -9.06
C PRO A 319 -24.72 5.60 -8.93
N ILE A 320 -23.54 5.26 -9.42
CA ILE A 320 -22.93 3.94 -9.30
C ILE A 320 -22.76 3.51 -7.82
N GLU A 321 -22.46 4.44 -6.92
CA GLU A 321 -22.30 4.17 -5.50
C GLU A 321 -23.62 3.80 -4.83
N LYS A 322 -24.70 4.50 -5.19
CA LYS A 322 -26.05 4.22 -4.68
C LYS A 322 -26.52 2.85 -5.14
N VAL A 323 -26.47 2.57 -6.44
CA VAL A 323 -26.84 1.27 -7.01
C VAL A 323 -25.99 0.15 -6.43
N GLY A 324 -24.69 0.37 -6.34
CA GLY A 324 -23.77 -0.60 -5.76
C GLY A 324 -24.08 -0.92 -4.29
N LYS A 325 -24.44 0.08 -3.48
CA LYS A 325 -24.81 -0.12 -2.07
C LYS A 325 -26.07 -0.97 -1.95
N GLU A 326 -27.10 -0.69 -2.77
CA GLU A 326 -28.34 -1.46 -2.78
C GLU A 326 -28.07 -2.91 -3.18
N LEU A 327 -27.34 -3.16 -4.24
CA LEU A 327 -27.02 -4.51 -4.74
C LEU A 327 -26.14 -5.31 -3.78
N ARG A 328 -25.12 -4.67 -3.19
CA ARG A 328 -24.29 -5.32 -2.16
C ARG A 328 -25.10 -5.71 -0.92
N GLY A 329 -26.06 -4.88 -0.53
CA GLY A 329 -26.97 -5.18 0.58
C GLY A 329 -27.89 -6.40 0.35
N MET A 330 -28.14 -6.76 -0.92
CA MET A 330 -28.93 -7.96 -1.28
C MET A 330 -28.11 -9.26 -1.29
N MET A 331 -26.79 -9.17 -1.20
CA MET A 331 -25.89 -10.33 -1.25
C MET A 331 -25.57 -10.81 0.17
N SER A 332 -26.33 -11.77 0.66
CA SER A 332 -26.30 -12.25 2.07
C SER A 332 -24.96 -12.86 2.52
N TRP A 333 -24.10 -13.31 1.59
CA TRP A 333 -22.78 -13.87 1.92
C TRP A 333 -21.66 -12.82 2.07
N ARG A 334 -21.92 -11.56 1.76
CA ARG A 334 -20.97 -10.48 2.03
C ARG A 334 -21.09 -10.13 3.51
N SER A 335 -20.15 -10.65 4.30
CA SER A 335 -20.05 -10.33 5.71
C SER A 335 -19.92 -8.82 5.93
N GLU A 336 -20.44 -8.35 7.04
CA GLU A 336 -20.40 -6.96 7.51
C GLU A 336 -18.96 -6.42 7.74
N GLU A 337 -17.92 -7.23 7.48
CA GLU A 337 -16.51 -6.92 7.70
C GLU A 337 -16.02 -5.66 6.98
N HIS A 338 -16.67 -5.25 5.89
CA HIS A 338 -16.25 -4.06 5.14
C HIS A 338 -17.02 -2.77 5.48
N THR A 339 -18.11 -2.84 6.21
CA THR A 339 -18.90 -1.66 6.57
C THR A 339 -18.40 -0.93 7.82
N SER A 340 -17.66 -1.61 8.68
CA SER A 340 -17.12 -1.02 9.91
C SER A 340 -15.83 -0.21 9.68
N GLU A 341 -15.14 -0.39 8.56
CA GLU A 341 -13.89 0.32 8.25
C GLU A 341 -14.10 1.66 7.53
N LEU A 342 -15.30 1.91 6.99
CA LEU A 342 -15.65 3.16 6.30
C LEU A 342 -16.29 4.23 7.22
N GLN A 343 -16.48 3.93 8.49
CA GLN A 343 -16.93 4.86 9.53
C GLN A 343 -15.75 5.28 10.43
#